data_7fcb0aace91067e0bbf9fa0e0de11c42
#
_entry.id   7fcb0aace91067e0bbf9fa0e0de11c42
#
_cell.length_a   1.000
_cell.length_b   1.000
_cell.length_c   1.000
_cell.angle_alpha   90.00
_cell.angle_beta   90.00
_cell.angle_gamma   90.00
#
_symmetry.space_group_name_H-M   'P 1'
#
loop_
_entity.id
_entity.type
_entity.pdbx_description
1 polymer ?
#
loop_
_entity_poly.entity_id
_entity_poly.type
_entity_poly.pdbx_seq_one_letter_code
_entity_poly.pdbx_strand_id
1 'polypeptide(L)'
;NQTSKILSTFIKAFKSYTSNGFLHGSLKLGGTQSGRLSSSDPNLQNLPSNSIYGKAIKSCFKAPEGYLWAGADFSSLEDRVNALLTKDPNKIKVYTDGYDGHSLRAYTYFKDQMPDIEDTVESINSIEDKYPELRQKSKGPTFALTYSGTWHTLVSNIGIEKKEAQLIERQCHDLYSVSDIFTQQNIDFAGKHGYM
;
A
#
# COMPACT_ATOMS: atom_id res chain seq x y z
N ASN A 1 14.33 -15.79 -9.81
CA ASN A 1 13.79 -16.94 -9.10
C ASN A 1 13.60 -16.57 -7.61
N GLN A 2 12.37 -16.71 -7.09
CA GLN A 2 12.05 -16.35 -5.68
C GLN A 2 12.88 -17.16 -4.68
N THR A 3 13.06 -18.45 -4.93
CA THR A 3 13.84 -19.34 -4.05
C THR A 3 15.29 -18.89 -3.92
N SER A 4 15.92 -18.50 -5.02
CA SER A 4 17.30 -17.98 -5.01
C SER A 4 17.43 -16.72 -4.18
N LYS A 5 16.47 -15.79 -4.34
CA LYS A 5 16.44 -14.54 -3.55
C LYS A 5 16.27 -14.80 -2.05
N ILE A 6 15.44 -15.77 -1.68
CA ILE A 6 15.22 -16.12 -0.29
C ILE A 6 16.50 -16.72 0.33
N LEU A 7 17.13 -17.64 -0.36
CA LEU A 7 18.36 -18.28 0.10
C LEU A 7 19.50 -17.27 0.28
N SER A 8 19.72 -16.43 -0.75
CA SER A 8 20.85 -15.49 -0.74
C SER A 8 20.62 -14.28 0.17
N THR A 9 19.40 -13.74 0.22
CA THR A 9 19.12 -12.50 0.93
C THR A 9 18.71 -12.73 2.37
N PHE A 10 17.79 -13.69 2.62
CA PHE A 10 17.24 -13.85 3.97
C PHE A 10 17.97 -14.93 4.77
N ILE A 11 18.07 -16.16 4.26
CA ILE A 11 18.61 -17.28 5.05
C ILE A 11 20.07 -17.05 5.38
N LYS A 12 20.87 -16.60 4.41
CA LYS A 12 22.30 -16.32 4.64
C LYS A 12 22.49 -15.20 5.67
N ALA A 13 21.75 -14.10 5.52
CA ALA A 13 21.83 -12.97 6.43
C ALA A 13 21.37 -13.35 7.85
N PHE A 14 20.25 -14.05 7.98
CA PHE A 14 19.75 -14.45 9.29
C PHE A 14 20.75 -15.36 10.02
N LYS A 15 21.37 -16.32 9.34
CA LYS A 15 22.42 -17.16 9.93
C LYS A 15 23.61 -16.33 10.42
N SER A 16 24.00 -15.28 9.68
CA SER A 16 25.14 -14.45 10.05
C SER A 16 24.86 -13.53 11.24
N TYR A 17 23.62 -13.09 11.42
CA TYR A 17 23.23 -12.15 12.47
C TYR A 17 22.49 -12.80 13.64
N THR A 18 22.40 -14.13 13.66
CA THR A 18 21.84 -14.87 14.80
C THR A 18 22.94 -15.26 15.78
N SER A 19 22.76 -14.93 17.05
CA SER A 19 23.62 -15.32 18.15
C SER A 19 22.78 -15.82 19.33
N ASN A 20 23.11 -16.95 19.89
CA ASN A 20 22.43 -17.58 21.04
C ASN A 20 20.88 -17.69 20.83
N GLY A 21 20.45 -17.97 19.60
CA GLY A 21 19.02 -18.07 19.25
C GLY A 21 18.31 -16.75 19.04
N PHE A 22 18.98 -15.61 19.20
CA PHE A 22 18.43 -14.29 18.94
C PHE A 22 18.96 -13.73 17.64
N LEU A 23 18.07 -13.15 16.84
CA LEU A 23 18.41 -12.41 15.64
C LEU A 23 18.53 -10.92 15.98
N HIS A 24 19.72 -10.37 15.77
CA HIS A 24 20.00 -8.96 16.02
C HIS A 24 19.98 -8.19 14.70
N GLY A 25 19.08 -7.21 14.59
CA GLY A 25 19.00 -6.29 13.46
C GLY A 25 19.29 -4.87 13.88
N SER A 26 19.74 -4.04 12.94
CA SER A 26 19.97 -2.61 13.15
C SER A 26 18.79 -1.81 12.63
N LEU A 27 18.22 -0.95 13.49
CA LEU A 27 17.19 0.03 13.12
C LEU A 27 17.80 1.43 13.26
N LYS A 28 17.77 2.21 12.17
CA LYS A 28 18.35 3.54 12.13
C LYS A 28 17.24 4.59 12.10
N LEU A 29 17.27 5.50 13.07
CA LEU A 29 16.49 6.73 13.08
C LEU A 29 17.08 7.72 12.06
N GLY A 30 16.23 8.43 11.33
CA GLY A 30 16.69 9.42 10.35
C GLY A 30 17.42 8.84 9.14
N GLY A 31 17.34 7.53 8.91
CA GLY A 31 17.97 6.88 7.76
C GLY A 31 17.22 7.02 6.43
N THR A 32 16.10 7.74 6.43
CA THR A 32 15.28 8.01 5.23
C THR A 32 14.89 9.49 5.18
N GLN A 33 14.68 10.02 3.97
CA GLN A 33 14.20 11.41 3.80
C GLN A 33 12.79 11.64 4.37
N SER A 34 11.98 10.59 4.42
CA SER A 34 10.59 10.65 4.93
C SER A 34 10.49 10.56 6.46
N GLY A 35 11.60 10.44 7.19
CA GLY A 35 11.59 10.23 8.64
C GLY A 35 11.21 8.81 9.09
N ARG A 36 11.00 7.87 8.15
CA ARG A 36 10.78 6.46 8.49
C ARG A 36 12.05 5.82 9.01
N LEU A 37 11.91 4.78 9.83
CA LEU A 37 13.04 3.91 10.20
C LEU A 37 13.59 3.20 8.95
N SER A 38 14.90 3.01 8.89
CA SER A 38 15.51 2.05 7.98
C SER A 38 16.06 0.87 8.76
N SER A 39 16.01 -0.32 8.17
CA SER A 39 16.51 -1.56 8.77
C SER A 39 17.64 -2.16 7.94
N SER A 40 18.72 -2.55 8.61
CA SER A 40 19.86 -3.22 7.99
C SER A 40 20.40 -4.31 8.94
N ASP A 41 21.21 -5.18 8.42
CA ASP A 41 22.05 -6.15 9.14
C ASP A 41 21.30 -7.08 10.11
N PRO A 42 20.26 -7.81 9.68
CA PRO A 42 19.62 -7.85 8.37
C PRO A 42 18.44 -6.87 8.26
N ASN A 43 17.96 -6.62 7.03
CA ASN A 43 16.74 -5.82 6.84
C ASN A 43 15.49 -6.63 7.26
N LEU A 44 14.94 -6.30 8.42
CA LEU A 44 13.76 -6.98 8.99
C LEU A 44 12.43 -6.35 8.54
N GLN A 45 12.45 -5.16 7.91
CA GLN A 45 11.24 -4.49 7.41
C GLN A 45 10.73 -5.07 6.08
N ASN A 46 11.59 -5.78 5.34
CA ASN A 46 11.26 -6.34 4.02
C ASN A 46 11.06 -7.85 4.02
N LEU A 47 10.59 -8.41 5.13
CA LEU A 47 10.27 -9.84 5.20
C LEU A 47 9.16 -10.20 4.18
N PRO A 48 9.33 -11.26 3.39
CA PRO A 48 8.31 -11.67 2.43
C PRO A 48 7.02 -12.04 3.17
N SER A 49 5.88 -11.53 2.69
CA SER A 49 4.58 -11.72 3.36
C SER A 49 3.67 -12.69 2.62
N ASN A 50 3.63 -12.60 1.29
CA ASN A 50 2.57 -13.18 0.47
C ASN A 50 2.98 -14.47 -0.28
N SER A 51 3.94 -15.22 0.24
CA SER A 51 4.38 -16.47 -0.36
C SER A 51 4.44 -17.58 0.69
N ILE A 52 4.43 -18.82 0.24
CA ILE A 52 4.66 -20.00 1.10
C ILE A 52 5.95 -19.83 1.91
N TYR A 53 7.00 -19.34 1.28
CA TYR A 53 8.28 -19.08 1.92
C TYR A 53 8.19 -17.94 2.94
N GLY A 54 7.38 -16.92 2.70
CA GLY A 54 7.18 -15.82 3.65
C GLY A 54 6.57 -16.31 4.96
N LYS A 55 5.56 -17.18 4.87
CA LYS A 55 4.97 -17.80 6.06
C LYS A 55 6.00 -18.65 6.81
N ALA A 56 6.80 -19.46 6.10
CA ALA A 56 7.85 -20.28 6.68
C ALA A 56 8.93 -19.43 7.38
N ILE A 57 9.39 -18.34 6.75
CA ILE A 57 10.37 -17.43 7.34
C ILE A 57 9.79 -16.77 8.61
N LYS A 58 8.57 -16.26 8.55
CA LYS A 58 7.92 -15.62 9.70
C LYS A 58 7.68 -16.58 10.85
N SER A 59 7.39 -17.85 10.59
CA SER A 59 7.18 -18.85 11.62
C SER A 59 8.47 -19.23 12.40
N CYS A 60 9.65 -18.86 11.88
CA CYS A 60 10.91 -19.02 12.58
C CYS A 60 11.12 -18.01 13.72
N PHE A 61 10.40 -16.89 13.67
CA PHE A 61 10.43 -15.88 14.72
C PHE A 61 9.45 -16.26 15.82
N LYS A 62 9.99 -16.56 17.00
CA LYS A 62 9.21 -16.96 18.18
C LYS A 62 9.54 -16.04 19.33
N ALA A 63 8.56 -15.77 20.18
CA ALA A 63 8.83 -15.14 21.45
C ALA A 63 9.62 -16.11 22.34
N PRO A 64 10.59 -15.65 23.16
CA PRO A 64 11.24 -16.48 24.16
C PRO A 64 10.22 -17.06 25.17
N GLU A 65 10.61 -18.08 25.90
CA GLU A 65 9.77 -18.63 26.95
C GLU A 65 9.37 -17.56 27.98
N GLY A 66 8.10 -17.51 28.34
CA GLY A 66 7.54 -16.50 29.23
C GLY A 66 7.22 -15.14 28.55
N TYR A 67 7.44 -15.00 27.23
CA TYR A 67 7.13 -13.78 26.46
C TYR A 67 6.09 -14.04 25.41
N LEU A 68 5.41 -12.97 25.00
CA LEU A 68 4.43 -12.99 23.93
C LEU A 68 4.81 -11.96 22.84
N TRP A 69 4.53 -12.29 21.60
CA TRP A 69 4.53 -11.30 20.52
C TRP A 69 3.25 -10.48 20.61
N ALA A 70 3.40 -9.16 20.68
CA ALA A 70 2.32 -8.21 20.53
C ALA A 70 2.62 -7.28 19.36
N GLY A 71 1.65 -7.02 18.52
CA GLY A 71 1.79 -6.10 17.38
C GLY A 71 0.51 -5.31 17.18
N ALA A 72 0.66 -4.04 16.82
CA ALA A 72 -0.43 -3.18 16.40
C ALA A 72 0.02 -2.37 15.18
N ASP A 73 -0.88 -2.17 14.25
CA ASP A 73 -0.65 -1.37 13.05
C ASP A 73 -1.83 -0.43 12.81
N PHE A 74 -1.53 0.77 12.35
CA PHE A 74 -2.59 1.73 11.99
C PHE A 74 -3.25 1.31 10.67
N SER A 75 -4.56 1.21 10.68
CA SER A 75 -5.31 0.96 9.46
C SER A 75 -5.25 2.16 8.52
N SER A 76 -4.65 1.97 7.34
CA SER A 76 -4.61 2.97 6.26
C SER A 76 -4.09 4.35 6.71
N LEU A 77 -3.09 4.42 7.58
CA LEU A 77 -2.63 5.67 8.20
C LEU A 77 -2.34 6.77 7.16
N GLU A 78 -1.57 6.46 6.13
CA GLU A 78 -1.17 7.42 5.09
C GLU A 78 -2.38 7.99 4.34
N ASP A 79 -3.36 7.17 4.01
CA ASP A 79 -4.57 7.61 3.31
C ASP A 79 -5.48 8.45 4.23
N ARG A 80 -5.54 8.13 5.53
CA ARG A 80 -6.23 8.95 6.54
C ARG A 80 -5.59 10.32 6.72
N VAL A 81 -4.27 10.37 6.79
CA VAL A 81 -3.52 11.64 6.86
C VAL A 81 -3.72 12.45 5.58
N ASN A 82 -3.66 11.80 4.42
CA ASN A 82 -3.96 12.45 3.15
C ASN A 82 -5.38 13.01 3.11
N ALA A 83 -6.39 12.24 3.52
CA ALA A 83 -7.77 12.71 3.63
C ALA A 83 -7.91 13.93 4.55
N LEU A 84 -7.20 13.93 5.69
CA LEU A 84 -7.19 15.03 6.65
C LEU A 84 -6.55 16.31 6.07
N LEU A 85 -5.44 16.18 5.37
CA LEU A 85 -4.69 17.30 4.80
C LEU A 85 -5.40 17.90 3.59
N THR A 86 -5.83 17.05 2.66
CA THR A 86 -6.49 17.50 1.43
C THR A 86 -7.93 17.91 1.64
N LYS A 87 -8.57 17.38 2.67
CA LYS A 87 -10.00 17.51 2.95
C LYS A 87 -10.89 17.05 1.79
N ASP A 88 -10.38 16.14 1.01
CA ASP A 88 -11.11 15.56 -0.11
C ASP A 88 -12.36 14.80 0.39
N PRO A 89 -13.58 15.19 -0.02
CA PRO A 89 -14.81 14.61 0.52
C PRO A 89 -14.91 13.11 0.21
N ASN A 90 -14.41 12.66 -0.94
CA ASN A 90 -14.45 11.25 -1.32
C ASN A 90 -13.46 10.40 -0.55
N LYS A 91 -12.35 10.97 -0.08
CA LYS A 91 -11.45 10.30 0.86
C LYS A 91 -12.01 10.29 2.28
N ILE A 92 -12.60 11.39 2.72
CA ILE A 92 -13.18 11.50 4.07
C ILE A 92 -14.33 10.50 4.25
N LYS A 93 -15.25 10.42 3.28
CA LYS A 93 -16.42 9.51 3.36
C LYS A 93 -16.04 8.03 3.51
N VAL A 94 -14.88 7.62 3.00
CA VAL A 94 -14.39 6.25 3.22
C VAL A 94 -14.28 5.93 4.72
N TYR A 95 -13.89 6.93 5.52
CA TYR A 95 -13.63 6.74 6.95
C TYR A 95 -14.79 7.18 7.85
N THR A 96 -15.67 8.07 7.39
CA THR A 96 -16.85 8.55 8.14
C THR A 96 -18.09 7.71 7.87
N ASP A 97 -18.27 7.25 6.65
CA ASP A 97 -19.49 6.58 6.21
C ASP A 97 -19.34 5.05 6.19
N GLY A 98 -18.14 4.55 6.50
CA GLY A 98 -17.89 3.12 6.66
C GLY A 98 -17.66 2.35 5.36
N TYR A 99 -17.22 3.02 4.28
CA TYR A 99 -16.81 2.34 3.06
C TYR A 99 -15.54 1.51 3.25
N ASP A 100 -15.47 0.34 2.62
CA ASP A 100 -14.18 -0.27 2.32
C ASP A 100 -13.53 0.48 1.14
N GLY A 101 -12.43 1.19 1.41
CA GLY A 101 -11.76 2.04 0.43
C GLY A 101 -11.28 1.28 -0.82
N HIS A 102 -10.91 0.00 -0.68
CA HIS A 102 -10.51 -0.81 -1.84
C HIS A 102 -11.70 -1.24 -2.68
N SER A 103 -12.83 -1.54 -2.06
CA SER A 103 -14.07 -1.85 -2.76
C SER A 103 -14.63 -0.62 -3.49
N LEU A 104 -14.58 0.56 -2.86
CA LEU A 104 -14.99 1.81 -3.50
C LEU A 104 -14.15 2.11 -4.75
N ARG A 105 -12.83 1.92 -4.68
CA ARG A 105 -11.93 2.10 -5.84
C ARG A 105 -12.16 1.04 -6.91
N ALA A 106 -12.39 -0.22 -6.52
CA ALA A 106 -12.76 -1.27 -7.46
C ALA A 106 -14.08 -0.95 -8.18
N TYR A 107 -15.07 -0.48 -7.44
CA TYR A 107 -16.33 -0.02 -8.03
C TYR A 107 -16.11 1.12 -9.04
N THR A 108 -15.29 2.11 -8.68
CA THR A 108 -14.99 3.24 -9.57
C THR A 108 -14.29 2.79 -10.86
N TYR A 109 -13.33 1.86 -10.77
CA TYR A 109 -12.51 1.46 -11.93
C TYR A 109 -13.16 0.38 -12.80
N PHE A 110 -14.00 -0.48 -12.20
CA PHE A 110 -14.49 -1.69 -12.85
C PHE A 110 -16.00 -1.87 -12.76
N LYS A 111 -16.76 -0.76 -12.60
CA LYS A 111 -18.20 -0.79 -12.44
C LYS A 111 -18.92 -1.64 -13.49
N ASP A 112 -18.49 -1.53 -14.75
CA ASP A 112 -19.08 -2.27 -15.87
C ASP A 112 -18.95 -3.80 -15.74
N GLN A 113 -18.04 -4.26 -14.92
CA GLN A 113 -17.80 -5.69 -14.62
C GLN A 113 -18.59 -6.17 -13.40
N MET A 114 -19.33 -5.30 -12.73
CA MET A 114 -20.07 -5.58 -11.48
C MET A 114 -21.53 -5.06 -11.58
N PRO A 115 -22.36 -5.67 -12.46
CA PRO A 115 -23.69 -5.15 -12.78
C PRO A 115 -24.69 -5.24 -11.62
N ASP A 116 -24.41 -6.05 -10.60
CA ASP A 116 -25.23 -6.26 -9.39
C ASP A 116 -24.79 -5.39 -8.21
N ILE A 117 -23.80 -4.50 -8.41
CA ILE A 117 -23.35 -3.58 -7.36
C ILE A 117 -23.98 -2.22 -7.58
N GLU A 118 -24.69 -1.75 -6.57
CA GLU A 118 -25.28 -0.43 -6.50
C GLU A 118 -24.40 0.57 -5.76
N ASP A 119 -24.60 1.87 -5.98
CA ASP A 119 -23.83 2.94 -5.31
C ASP A 119 -24.36 3.18 -3.88
N THR A 120 -24.27 2.16 -3.06
CA THR A 120 -24.56 2.20 -1.62
C THR A 120 -23.40 1.61 -0.83
N VAL A 121 -23.25 2.00 0.43
CA VAL A 121 -22.13 1.53 1.29
C VAL A 121 -22.14 0.00 1.39
N GLU A 122 -23.31 -0.57 1.67
CA GLU A 122 -23.49 -2.00 1.86
C GLU A 122 -23.17 -2.78 0.58
N SER A 123 -23.68 -2.29 -0.57
CA SER A 123 -23.45 -2.95 -1.86
C SER A 123 -21.99 -2.85 -2.28
N ILE A 124 -21.38 -1.68 -2.16
CA ILE A 124 -19.95 -1.49 -2.48
C ILE A 124 -19.07 -2.34 -1.55
N ASN A 125 -19.35 -2.40 -0.26
CA ASN A 125 -18.57 -3.22 0.67
C ASN A 125 -18.71 -4.72 0.36
N SER A 126 -19.84 -5.17 -0.20
CA SER A 126 -20.02 -6.57 -0.63
C SER A 126 -19.06 -7.01 -1.76
N ILE A 127 -18.40 -6.06 -2.43
CA ILE A 127 -17.37 -6.36 -3.45
C ILE A 127 -16.22 -7.20 -2.87
N GLU A 128 -15.92 -7.06 -1.57
CA GLU A 128 -14.89 -7.88 -0.92
C GLU A 128 -15.18 -9.37 -1.05
N ASP A 129 -16.45 -9.76 -0.93
CA ASP A 129 -16.89 -11.15 -1.01
C ASP A 129 -17.27 -11.57 -2.44
N LYS A 130 -17.97 -10.70 -3.17
CA LYS A 130 -18.50 -11.02 -4.51
C LYS A 130 -17.46 -10.93 -5.62
N TYR A 131 -16.54 -9.95 -5.53
CA TYR A 131 -15.55 -9.63 -6.57
C TYR A 131 -14.14 -9.43 -5.99
N PRO A 132 -13.61 -10.37 -5.19
CA PRO A 132 -12.32 -10.21 -4.52
C PRO A 132 -11.15 -9.96 -5.48
N GLU A 133 -11.25 -10.50 -6.70
CA GLU A 133 -10.22 -10.32 -7.73
C GLU A 133 -10.18 -8.88 -8.25
N LEU A 134 -11.34 -8.26 -8.52
CA LEU A 134 -11.41 -6.86 -8.95
C LEU A 134 -10.98 -5.91 -7.83
N ARG A 135 -11.38 -6.20 -6.58
CA ARG A 135 -10.90 -5.49 -5.42
C ARG A 135 -9.37 -5.59 -5.28
N GLN A 136 -8.79 -6.76 -5.48
CA GLN A 136 -7.34 -6.93 -5.46
C GLN A 136 -6.66 -6.22 -6.63
N LYS A 137 -7.27 -6.27 -7.83
CA LYS A 137 -6.77 -5.59 -9.03
C LYS A 137 -6.74 -4.06 -8.86
N SER A 138 -7.66 -3.46 -8.12
CA SER A 138 -7.71 -2.01 -7.88
C SER A 138 -6.56 -1.48 -7.02
N LYS A 139 -5.95 -2.31 -6.18
CA LYS A 139 -4.91 -1.87 -5.21
C LYS A 139 -3.65 -1.35 -5.89
N GLY A 140 -3.14 -2.07 -6.88
CA GLY A 140 -1.93 -1.69 -7.61
C GLY A 140 -2.02 -0.31 -8.27
N PRO A 141 -3.03 -0.08 -9.12
CA PRO A 141 -3.28 1.23 -9.72
C PRO A 141 -3.44 2.35 -8.69
N THR A 142 -4.25 2.13 -7.66
CA THR A 142 -4.46 3.12 -6.61
C THR A 142 -3.15 3.51 -5.93
N PHE A 143 -2.33 2.53 -5.57
CA PHE A 143 -1.01 2.80 -4.97
C PHE A 143 -0.14 3.62 -5.90
N ALA A 144 -0.01 3.21 -7.17
CA ALA A 144 0.82 3.91 -8.13
C ALA A 144 0.38 5.36 -8.32
N LEU A 145 -0.93 5.61 -8.50
CA LEU A 145 -1.48 6.95 -8.72
C LEU A 145 -1.40 7.84 -7.46
N THR A 146 -1.59 7.27 -6.27
CA THR A 146 -1.44 8.03 -5.01
C THR A 146 -0.02 8.59 -4.83
N TYR A 147 0.99 7.91 -5.36
CA TYR A 147 2.38 8.38 -5.34
C TYR A 147 2.81 9.07 -6.65
N SER A 148 1.90 9.79 -7.29
CA SER A 148 2.16 10.56 -8.52
C SER A 148 2.63 9.72 -9.72
N GLY A 149 2.33 8.43 -9.72
CA GLY A 149 2.45 7.60 -10.92
C GLY A 149 1.42 8.02 -11.95
N THR A 150 1.65 7.63 -13.19
CA THR A 150 0.76 7.90 -14.32
C THR A 150 0.31 6.59 -14.97
N TRP A 151 -0.56 6.66 -15.96
CA TRP A 151 -0.92 5.48 -16.76
C TRP A 151 0.30 4.75 -17.33
N HIS A 152 1.40 5.46 -17.61
CA HIS A 152 2.67 4.84 -18.00
C HIS A 152 3.19 3.87 -16.93
N THR A 153 3.11 4.28 -15.66
CA THR A 153 3.49 3.43 -14.51
C THR A 153 2.59 2.19 -14.42
N LEU A 154 1.29 2.36 -14.68
CA LEU A 154 0.34 1.23 -14.68
C LEU A 154 0.65 0.21 -15.76
N VAL A 155 1.00 0.67 -16.96
CA VAL A 155 1.41 -0.21 -18.07
C VAL A 155 2.73 -0.90 -17.78
N SER A 156 3.79 -0.15 -17.41
CA SER A 156 5.14 -0.68 -17.29
C SER A 156 5.35 -1.57 -16.07
N ASN A 157 4.77 -1.21 -14.92
CA ASN A 157 5.05 -1.87 -13.64
C ASN A 157 3.97 -2.88 -13.23
N ILE A 158 2.72 -2.67 -13.68
CA ILE A 158 1.58 -3.50 -13.30
C ILE A 158 1.13 -4.38 -14.46
N GLY A 159 1.42 -3.98 -15.71
CA GLY A 159 1.08 -4.73 -16.91
C GLY A 159 -0.37 -4.55 -17.37
N ILE A 160 -1.00 -3.42 -17.00
CA ILE A 160 -2.36 -3.07 -17.44
C ILE A 160 -2.30 -2.60 -18.90
N GLU A 161 -3.33 -2.94 -19.69
CA GLU A 161 -3.45 -2.48 -21.07
C GLU A 161 -3.57 -0.95 -21.12
N LYS A 162 -2.96 -0.30 -22.13
CA LYS A 162 -2.83 1.15 -22.21
C LYS A 162 -4.16 1.90 -22.08
N LYS A 163 -5.20 1.43 -22.79
CA LYS A 163 -6.52 2.11 -22.77
C LYS A 163 -7.17 1.98 -21.39
N GLU A 164 -7.09 0.81 -20.77
CA GLU A 164 -7.59 0.55 -19.42
C GLU A 164 -6.82 1.41 -18.40
N ALA A 165 -5.49 1.49 -18.52
CA ALA A 165 -4.64 2.30 -17.65
C ALA A 165 -4.98 3.79 -17.71
N GLN A 166 -5.22 4.34 -18.91
CA GLN A 166 -5.64 5.72 -19.10
C GLN A 166 -7.05 5.99 -18.54
N LEU A 167 -7.95 5.02 -18.64
CA LEU A 167 -9.30 5.14 -18.06
C LEU A 167 -9.23 5.14 -16.53
N ILE A 168 -8.47 4.21 -15.93
CA ILE A 168 -8.29 4.13 -14.48
C ILE A 168 -7.66 5.42 -13.92
N GLU A 169 -6.63 5.95 -14.58
CA GLU A 169 -6.02 7.22 -14.18
C GLU A 169 -7.04 8.34 -14.16
N ARG A 170 -7.83 8.52 -15.24
CA ARG A 170 -8.88 9.52 -15.30
C ARG A 170 -9.92 9.35 -14.19
N GLN A 171 -10.43 8.13 -14.01
CA GLN A 171 -11.42 7.82 -12.98
C GLN A 171 -10.88 8.09 -11.57
N CYS A 172 -9.58 7.84 -11.33
CA CYS A 172 -8.93 8.15 -10.06
C CYS A 172 -8.86 9.66 -9.82
N HIS A 173 -8.49 10.43 -10.83
CA HIS A 173 -8.44 11.90 -10.74
C HIS A 173 -9.84 12.50 -10.56
N ASP A 174 -10.85 11.98 -11.27
CA ASP A 174 -12.24 12.41 -11.09
C ASP A 174 -12.74 12.12 -9.67
N LEU A 175 -12.40 10.93 -9.13
CA LEU A 175 -12.79 10.54 -7.78
C LEU A 175 -12.15 11.41 -6.70
N TYR A 176 -10.87 11.78 -6.86
CA TYR A 176 -10.07 12.49 -5.86
C TYR A 176 -9.58 13.86 -6.35
N SER A 177 -10.43 14.58 -7.07
CA SER A 177 -10.10 15.88 -7.71
C SER A 177 -9.62 16.93 -6.71
N VAL A 178 -10.14 16.95 -5.49
CA VAL A 178 -9.71 17.88 -4.43
C VAL A 178 -8.29 17.57 -3.96
N SER A 179 -7.95 16.30 -3.88
CA SER A 179 -6.58 15.86 -3.55
C SER A 179 -5.59 16.25 -4.64
N ASP A 180 -5.99 16.17 -5.91
CA ASP A 180 -5.15 16.57 -7.04
C ASP A 180 -4.88 18.08 -7.05
N ILE A 181 -5.92 18.89 -6.80
CA ILE A 181 -5.78 20.36 -6.66
C ILE A 181 -4.81 20.69 -5.52
N PHE A 182 -4.96 20.05 -4.38
CA PHE A 182 -4.05 20.25 -3.23
C PHE A 182 -2.60 19.89 -3.60
N THR A 183 -2.40 18.78 -4.28
CA THR A 183 -1.07 18.36 -4.74
C THR A 183 -0.46 19.36 -5.71
N GLN A 184 -1.24 19.84 -6.68
CA GLN A 184 -0.77 20.83 -7.65
C GLN A 184 -0.42 22.16 -6.98
N GLN A 185 -1.23 22.62 -6.04
CA GLN A 185 -0.93 23.83 -5.26
C GLN A 185 0.41 23.72 -4.50
N ASN A 186 0.70 22.56 -3.91
CA ASN A 186 1.96 22.33 -3.23
C ASN A 186 3.15 22.30 -4.20
N ILE A 187 2.99 21.69 -5.38
CA ILE A 187 4.02 21.70 -6.43
C ILE A 187 4.31 23.14 -6.89
N ASP A 188 3.27 23.91 -7.16
CA ASP A 188 3.40 25.30 -7.58
C ASP A 188 4.05 26.17 -6.51
N PHE A 189 3.68 25.95 -5.23
CA PHE A 189 4.28 26.62 -4.10
C PHE A 189 5.77 26.29 -3.97
N ALA A 190 6.12 24.99 -4.03
CA ALA A 190 7.51 24.57 -3.98
C ALA A 190 8.34 25.12 -5.16
N GLY A 191 7.77 25.12 -6.36
CA GLY A 191 8.41 25.70 -7.54
C GLY A 191 8.67 27.20 -7.40
N LYS A 192 7.77 27.93 -6.73
CA LYS A 192 7.91 29.36 -6.50
C LYS A 192 8.90 29.72 -5.37
N HIS A 193 8.92 28.93 -4.31
CA HIS A 193 9.63 29.27 -3.06
C HIS A 193 10.89 28.44 -2.83
N GLY A 194 11.09 27.32 -3.56
CA GLY A 194 12.22 26.41 -3.40
C GLY A 194 12.12 25.48 -2.17
N TYR A 195 10.98 25.49 -1.47
CA TYR A 195 10.69 24.63 -0.30
C TYR A 195 9.18 24.36 -0.17
N MET A 196 8.82 23.33 0.60
CA MET A 196 7.45 23.00 1.02
C MET A 196 7.31 23.17 2.53
#